data_6ce6ff125ca4951d126d1ad3f0914e26
#
_entry.id   6ce6ff125ca4951d126d1ad3f0914e26
#
_cell.length_a   1.000
_cell.length_b   1.000
_cell.length_c   1.000
_cell.angle_alpha   90.00
_cell.angle_beta   90.00
_cell.angle_gamma   90.00
#
_symmetry.space_group_name_H-M   'P 1'
#
loop_
_entity.id
_entity.type
_entity.pdbx_description
1 polymer ?
#
loop_
_entity_poly.entity_id
_entity_poly.type
_entity_poly.pdbx_seq_one_letter_code
_entity_poly.pdbx_strand_id
1 'polypeptide(L)' 'MRANRAYELHVRRGGRAPALLDPDRVDCVEVVEIDSGEVVLFWDVAARGTGRLTRALRTDLAQLEADAFVRRWRRYETP' A
#
# COMPACT_ATOMS: atom_id res chain seq x y z
N MET A 1 8.06 12.72 -12.88
CA MET A 1 7.61 13.03 -11.51
C MET A 1 7.82 11.81 -10.64
N ARG A 2 8.48 11.96 -9.52
CA ARG A 2 8.63 10.88 -8.54
C ARG A 2 7.27 10.40 -8.05
N ALA A 3 7.17 9.11 -7.82
CA ALA A 3 5.90 8.50 -7.42
C ALA A 3 5.34 9.12 -6.13
N ASN A 4 6.20 9.49 -5.17
CA ASN A 4 5.75 10.08 -3.91
C ASN A 4 5.17 11.49 -4.05
N ARG A 5 5.29 12.12 -5.20
CA ARG A 5 4.63 13.40 -5.49
C ARG A 5 3.27 13.23 -6.13
N ALA A 6 3.04 12.07 -6.75
CA ALA A 6 1.76 11.76 -7.40
C ALA A 6 0.85 10.91 -6.54
N TYR A 7 1.41 10.10 -5.67
CA TYR A 7 0.68 9.10 -4.88
C TYR A 7 1.08 9.14 -3.42
N GLU A 8 0.14 8.77 -2.55
CA GLU A 8 0.43 8.56 -1.15
C GLU A 8 -0.12 7.22 -0.68
N LEU A 9 0.49 6.70 0.38
CA LEU A 9 0.19 5.39 0.94
C LEU A 9 -0.75 5.53 2.11
N HIS A 10 -1.85 4.79 2.09
CA HIS A 10 -2.80 4.74 3.19
C HIS A 10 -2.90 3.30 3.69
N VAL A 11 -2.86 3.14 5.02
CA VAL A 11 -3.00 1.83 5.66
C VAL A 11 -4.15 1.89 6.62
N ARG A 12 -5.12 0.99 6.45
CA ARG A 12 -6.24 0.84 7.38
C ARG A 12 -6.15 -0.54 8.03
N ARG A 13 -6.08 -0.55 9.35
CA ARG A 13 -6.02 -1.79 10.09
C ARG A 13 -7.41 -2.42 10.16
N GLY A 14 -7.46 -3.74 9.93
CA GLY A 14 -8.72 -4.46 9.85
C GLY A 14 -9.33 -4.84 11.18
N GLY A 15 -8.64 -4.60 12.30
CA GLY A 15 -9.14 -4.94 13.62
C GLY A 15 -8.67 -3.97 14.67
N ARG A 16 -9.20 -4.11 15.90
CA ARG A 16 -8.82 -3.26 17.03
C ARG A 16 -7.63 -3.82 17.81
N ALA A 17 -7.44 -5.13 17.75
CA ALA A 17 -6.36 -5.79 18.48
C ALA A 17 -5.07 -5.79 17.66
N PRO A 18 -3.90 -5.78 18.29
CA PRO A 18 -2.62 -5.99 17.61
C PRO A 18 -2.61 -7.36 16.93
N ALA A 19 -1.78 -7.51 15.89
CA ALA A 19 -1.63 -8.76 15.17
C ALA A 19 -1.26 -9.93 16.07
N LEU A 20 -0.55 -9.67 17.17
CA LEU A 20 -0.18 -10.67 18.15
C LEU A 20 -1.40 -11.31 18.82
N LEU A 21 -2.46 -10.52 19.03
CA LEU A 21 -3.69 -10.98 19.69
C LEU A 21 -4.75 -11.42 18.68
N ASP A 22 -4.61 -11.06 17.42
CA ASP A 22 -5.51 -11.43 16.34
C ASP A 22 -4.70 -11.76 15.10
N PRO A 23 -4.14 -12.97 15.01
CA PRO A 23 -3.29 -13.36 13.89
C PRO A 23 -4.02 -13.43 12.55
N ASP A 24 -5.35 -13.48 12.56
CA ASP A 24 -6.15 -13.54 11.35
C ASP A 24 -6.58 -12.15 10.87
N ARG A 25 -6.16 -11.10 11.57
CA ARG A 25 -6.48 -9.73 11.17
C ARG A 25 -5.92 -9.43 9.78
N VAL A 26 -6.77 -8.83 8.94
CA VAL A 26 -6.39 -8.40 7.59
C VAL A 26 -6.38 -6.88 7.55
N ASP A 27 -5.29 -6.31 7.08
CA ASP A 27 -5.14 -4.88 6.90
C ASP A 27 -5.38 -4.52 5.43
N CYS A 28 -5.90 -3.32 5.19
CA CYS A 28 -6.08 -2.79 3.84
C CYS A 28 -4.98 -1.77 3.57
N VAL A 29 -4.23 -1.98 2.50
CA VAL A 29 -3.18 -1.06 2.06
C VAL A 29 -3.60 -0.47 0.73
N GLU A 30 -3.62 0.86 0.64
CA GLU A 30 -4.05 1.56 -0.55
C GLU A 30 -2.99 2.55 -0.99
N VAL A 31 -2.82 2.68 -2.30
CA VAL A 31 -2.05 3.78 -2.90
C VAL A 31 -3.06 4.70 -3.57
N VAL A 32 -3.07 5.95 -3.16
CA VAL A 32 -4.08 6.94 -3.55
C VAL A 32 -3.42 8.03 -4.37
N GLU A 33 -4.05 8.41 -5.48
CA GLU A 33 -3.60 9.56 -6.27
C GLU A 33 -3.92 10.84 -5.51
N ILE A 34 -2.91 11.67 -5.30
CA ILE A 34 -3.03 12.88 -4.48
C ILE A 34 -4.03 13.86 -5.07
N ASP A 35 -3.97 14.08 -6.40
CA ASP A 35 -4.80 15.08 -7.06
C ASP A 35 -6.29 14.75 -7.05
N SER A 36 -6.64 13.48 -7.27
CA SER A 36 -8.04 13.06 -7.42
C SER A 36 -8.61 12.41 -6.17
N GLY A 37 -7.75 11.91 -5.29
CA GLY A 37 -8.18 11.10 -4.16
C GLY A 37 -8.58 9.69 -4.52
N GLU A 38 -8.37 9.27 -5.78
CA GLU A 38 -8.73 7.93 -6.22
C GLU A 38 -7.72 6.89 -5.76
N VAL A 39 -8.22 5.72 -5.35
CA VAL A 39 -7.39 4.57 -5.04
C VAL A 39 -6.94 3.94 -6.37
N VAL A 40 -5.64 3.93 -6.60
CA VAL A 40 -5.08 3.38 -7.84
C VAL A 40 -4.53 1.97 -7.64
N LEU A 41 -4.14 1.61 -6.43
CA LEU A 41 -3.66 0.26 -6.07
C LEU A 41 -4.22 -0.11 -4.70
N PHE A 42 -4.47 -1.41 -4.53
CA PHE A 42 -5.14 -1.91 -3.34
C PHE A 42 -4.65 -3.32 -2.99
N TRP A 43 -4.45 -3.56 -1.69
CA TRP A 43 -4.08 -4.89 -1.17
C TRP A 43 -4.83 -5.19 0.10
N ASP A 44 -5.30 -6.44 0.21
CA ASP A 44 -5.68 -7.05 1.49
C ASP A 44 -4.50 -7.88 1.95
N VAL A 45 -3.97 -7.58 3.13
CA VAL A 45 -2.72 -8.16 3.61
C VAL A 45 -2.92 -8.70 5.01
N ALA A 46 -2.47 -9.93 5.26
CA ALA A 46 -2.41 -10.43 6.63
C ALA A 46 -1.58 -9.48 7.49
N ALA A 47 -2.06 -9.20 8.70
CA ALA A 47 -1.47 -8.17 9.55
C ALA A 47 0.04 -8.29 9.72
N ARG A 48 0.56 -9.52 9.81
CA ARG A 48 2.01 -9.73 9.97
C ARG A 48 2.82 -9.39 8.72
N GLY A 49 2.18 -9.26 7.56
CA GLY A 49 2.84 -8.90 6.31
C GLY A 49 2.75 -7.42 5.98
N THR A 50 1.92 -6.67 6.69
CA THR A 50 1.64 -5.26 6.40
C THR A 50 2.91 -4.39 6.46
N GLY A 51 3.73 -4.57 7.49
CA GLY A 51 4.94 -3.77 7.66
C GLY A 51 5.94 -3.97 6.52
N ARG A 52 6.11 -5.21 6.07
CA ARG A 52 7.02 -5.52 4.95
C ARG A 52 6.52 -4.89 3.65
N LEU A 53 5.23 -5.03 3.36
CA LEU A 53 4.64 -4.47 2.16
C LEU A 53 4.75 -2.95 2.14
N THR A 54 4.37 -2.29 3.24
CA THR A 54 4.39 -0.83 3.32
C THR A 54 5.81 -0.28 3.19
N ARG A 55 6.79 -0.97 3.77
CA ARG A 55 8.19 -0.56 3.65
C ARG A 55 8.66 -0.63 2.20
N ALA A 56 8.33 -1.71 1.49
CA ALA A 56 8.68 -1.85 0.08
C ALA A 56 8.01 -0.79 -0.78
N LEU A 57 6.73 -0.52 -0.53
CA LEU A 57 5.99 0.53 -1.25
C LEU A 57 6.61 1.91 -1.01
N ARG A 58 6.95 2.24 0.23
CA ARG A 58 7.57 3.54 0.53
C ARG A 58 8.92 3.70 -0.15
N THR A 59 9.72 2.65 -0.17
CA THR A 59 11.00 2.66 -0.88
C THR A 59 10.80 2.98 -2.36
N ASP A 60 9.88 2.29 -3.00
CA ASP A 60 9.62 2.48 -4.43
C ASP A 60 8.94 3.83 -4.72
N LEU A 61 8.06 4.30 -3.84
CA LEU A 61 7.48 5.64 -3.96
C LEU A 61 8.57 6.72 -3.98
N ALA A 62 9.62 6.53 -3.18
CA ALA A 62 10.71 7.50 -3.10
C ALA A 62 11.67 7.40 -4.29
N GLN A 63 11.78 6.25 -4.94
CA GLN A 63 12.81 5.98 -5.94
C GLN A 63 12.31 5.93 -7.39
N LEU A 64 11.07 5.49 -7.61
CA LEU A 64 10.56 5.29 -8.96
C LEU A 64 9.80 6.51 -9.47
N GLU A 65 9.74 6.63 -10.79
CA GLU A 65 8.83 7.57 -11.43
C GLU A 65 7.40 7.06 -11.29
N ALA A 66 6.42 7.97 -11.35
CA ALA A 66 5.02 7.65 -11.06
C ALA A 66 4.46 6.51 -11.91
N ASP A 67 4.68 6.57 -13.21
CA ASP A 67 4.16 5.55 -14.13
C ASP A 67 4.85 4.19 -13.93
N ALA A 68 6.15 4.20 -13.67
CA ALA A 68 6.91 2.97 -13.42
C ALA A 68 6.46 2.30 -12.13
N PHE A 69 6.17 3.10 -11.10
CA PHE A 69 5.68 2.61 -9.82
C PHE A 69 4.34 1.86 -9.99
N VAL A 70 3.37 2.47 -10.62
CA VAL A 70 2.05 1.86 -10.82
C VAL A 70 2.16 0.61 -11.67
N ARG A 71 2.93 0.66 -12.75
CA ARG A 71 3.12 -0.47 -13.65
C ARG A 71 3.75 -1.66 -12.93
N ARG A 72 4.75 -1.40 -12.07
CA ARG A 72 5.41 -2.45 -11.30
C ARG A 72 4.50 -3.10 -10.28
N TRP A 73 3.76 -2.30 -9.52
CA TRP A 73 2.97 -2.80 -8.40
C TRP A 73 1.59 -3.32 -8.78
N ARG A 74 1.06 -2.92 -9.92
CA ARG A 74 -0.27 -3.39 -10.35
C ARG A 74 -0.36 -4.89 -10.48
N ARG A 75 0.73 -5.56 -10.85
CA ARG A 75 0.76 -7.02 -10.98
C ARG A 75 0.65 -7.75 -9.64
N TYR A 76 0.90 -7.07 -8.55
CA TYR A 76 0.82 -7.64 -7.20
C TYR A 76 -0.44 -7.22 -6.46
N GLU A 77 -1.27 -6.43 -7.10
CA GLU A 77 -2.51 -5.92 -6.49
C GLU A 77 -3.47 -7.08 -6.21
N THR A 78 -4.22 -6.99 -5.11
CA THR A 78 -5.28 -7.95 -4.79
C THR A 78 -6.36 -7.89 -5.87
N PRO A 79 -6.72 -9.04 -6.49
CA PRO A 79 -7.73 -9.06 -7.54
C PRO A 79 -9.14 -8.74 -7.05
#